data_e3eb9b449a4a4825dc669ddf33547640
#
_entry.id   e3eb9b449a4a4825dc669ddf33547640
#
_cell.length_a   1.000
_cell.length_b   1.000
_cell.length_c   1.000
_cell.angle_alpha   90.00
_cell.angle_beta   90.00
_cell.angle_gamma   90.00
#
_symmetry.space_group_name_H-M   'P 1'
#
loop_
_entity.id
_entity.type
_entity.pdbx_description
1 polymer ?
#
loop_
_entity_poly.entity_id
_entity_poly.type
_entity_poly.pdbx_seq_one_letter_code
_entity_poly.pdbx_strand_id
1 'polypeptide(L)'
;VHKELTELQARFLDALFGPAKGNQAKAMKMAGYSENTNPHHIVSSLRSEIIERAELEMAANAPKAVLSMVGVIDDPSAIGNRERLAASQQILDRVG
;
A
#
# COMPACT_ATOMS: atom_id res chain seq x y z
N VAL A 1 -0.61 -21.06 -4.55
CA VAL A 1 -1.23 -21.05 -5.87
C VAL A 1 -1.91 -19.71 -6.09
N HIS A 2 -1.52 -19.02 -7.13
CA HIS A 2 -2.08 -17.71 -7.45
C HIS A 2 -3.31 -17.85 -8.32
N LYS A 3 -4.35 -17.13 -7.95
CA LYS A 3 -5.55 -17.02 -8.76
C LYS A 3 -5.24 -16.19 -10.00
N GLU A 4 -5.67 -16.66 -11.15
CA GLU A 4 -5.54 -15.89 -12.38
C GLU A 4 -6.53 -14.72 -12.35
N LEU A 5 -6.00 -13.50 -12.46
CA LEU A 5 -6.80 -12.29 -12.40
C LEU A 5 -7.34 -11.89 -13.76
N THR A 6 -8.57 -11.41 -13.79
CA THR A 6 -9.11 -10.76 -14.98
C THR A 6 -8.41 -9.41 -15.17
N GLU A 7 -8.51 -8.85 -16.38
CA GLU A 7 -7.92 -7.54 -16.66
C GLU A 7 -8.49 -6.44 -15.76
N LEU A 8 -9.81 -6.47 -15.52
CA LEU A 8 -10.46 -5.50 -14.63
C LEU A 8 -9.95 -5.63 -13.19
N GLN A 9 -9.79 -6.86 -12.71
CA GLN A 9 -9.28 -7.11 -11.37
C GLN A 9 -7.83 -6.62 -11.21
N ALA A 10 -7.00 -6.88 -12.21
CA ALA A 10 -5.61 -6.41 -12.20
C ALA A 10 -5.55 -4.87 -12.19
N ARG A 11 -6.36 -4.22 -13.01
CA ARG A 11 -6.45 -2.75 -13.05
C ARG A 11 -6.93 -2.18 -11.72
N PHE A 12 -7.89 -2.84 -11.08
CA PHE A 12 -8.39 -2.42 -9.77
C PHE A 12 -7.27 -2.46 -8.73
N LEU A 13 -6.52 -3.56 -8.67
CA LEU A 13 -5.42 -3.68 -7.71
C LEU A 13 -4.33 -2.63 -7.95
N ASP A 14 -3.94 -2.43 -9.21
CA ASP A 14 -2.94 -1.42 -9.55
C ASP A 14 -3.41 -0.01 -9.18
N ALA A 15 -4.66 0.31 -9.41
CA ALA A 15 -5.22 1.62 -9.05
C ALA A 15 -5.32 1.77 -7.54
N LEU A 16 -5.75 0.73 -6.82
CA LEU A 16 -5.93 0.76 -5.38
C LEU A 16 -4.61 1.06 -4.65
N PHE A 17 -3.51 0.44 -5.07
CA PHE A 17 -2.20 0.65 -4.49
C PHE A 17 -1.39 1.77 -5.16
N GLY A 18 -1.96 2.41 -6.15
CA GLY A 18 -1.33 3.51 -6.89
C GLY A 18 -2.12 4.80 -6.80
N PRO A 19 -2.65 5.31 -7.92
CA PRO A 19 -3.27 6.64 -7.96
C PRO A 19 -4.51 6.79 -7.08
N ALA A 20 -5.25 5.72 -6.78
CA ALA A 20 -6.43 5.81 -5.91
C ALA A 20 -6.07 5.86 -4.42
N LYS A 21 -4.84 5.51 -4.05
CA LYS A 21 -4.32 5.62 -2.67
C LYS A 21 -5.23 4.96 -1.62
N GLY A 22 -5.72 3.76 -1.92
CA GLY A 22 -6.56 2.99 -1.02
C GLY A 22 -8.05 3.30 -1.10
N ASN A 23 -8.47 4.24 -1.92
CA ASN A 23 -9.88 4.55 -2.10
C ASN A 23 -10.51 3.52 -3.05
N GLN A 24 -11.36 2.64 -2.50
CA GLN A 24 -11.97 1.55 -3.25
C GLN A 24 -12.86 2.01 -4.40
N ALA A 25 -13.72 2.97 -4.13
CA ALA A 25 -14.63 3.49 -5.15
C ALA A 25 -13.88 4.16 -6.30
N LYS A 26 -12.86 4.94 -5.99
CA LYS A 26 -12.02 5.58 -6.99
C LYS A 26 -11.25 4.55 -7.81
N ALA A 27 -10.70 3.52 -7.17
CA ALA A 27 -9.97 2.45 -7.84
C ALA A 27 -10.88 1.69 -8.81
N MET A 28 -12.12 1.42 -8.43
CA MET A 28 -13.08 0.75 -9.32
C MET A 28 -13.42 1.60 -10.54
N LYS A 29 -13.63 2.88 -10.33
CA LYS A 29 -13.90 3.82 -11.42
C LYS A 29 -12.72 3.88 -12.39
N MET A 30 -11.50 3.96 -11.87
CA MET A 30 -10.29 3.99 -12.68
C MET A 30 -10.06 2.69 -13.44
N ALA A 31 -10.45 1.55 -12.86
CA ALA A 31 -10.32 0.25 -13.48
C ALA A 31 -11.33 0.02 -14.61
N GLY A 32 -12.44 0.76 -14.60
CA GLY A 32 -13.47 0.64 -15.63
C GLY A 32 -14.68 -0.18 -15.21
N TYR A 33 -14.88 -0.43 -13.92
CA TYR A 33 -16.08 -1.11 -13.43
C TYR A 33 -17.32 -0.23 -13.58
N SER A 34 -18.48 -0.88 -13.74
CA SER A 34 -19.76 -0.19 -13.78
C SER A 34 -20.04 0.51 -12.45
N GLU A 35 -20.71 1.66 -12.50
CA GLU A 35 -21.14 2.39 -11.31
C GLU A 35 -22.06 1.57 -10.41
N ASN A 36 -22.75 0.57 -10.97
CA ASN A 36 -23.64 -0.30 -10.23
C ASN A 36 -22.92 -1.43 -9.51
N THR A 37 -21.62 -1.58 -9.71
CA THR A 37 -20.83 -2.63 -9.06
C THR A 37 -20.54 -2.25 -7.61
N ASN A 38 -20.84 -3.18 -6.68
CA ASN A 38 -20.59 -2.95 -5.26
C ASN A 38 -19.10 -3.11 -4.94
N PRO A 39 -18.41 -2.05 -4.45
CA PRO A 39 -16.98 -2.16 -4.10
C PRO A 39 -16.68 -3.25 -3.08
N HIS A 40 -17.54 -3.42 -2.08
CA HIS A 40 -17.36 -4.43 -1.05
C HIS A 40 -17.30 -5.84 -1.65
N HIS A 41 -18.12 -6.10 -2.65
CA HIS A 41 -18.14 -7.40 -3.31
C HIS A 41 -16.81 -7.70 -4.03
N ILE A 42 -16.28 -6.70 -4.72
CA ILE A 42 -14.99 -6.83 -5.42
C ILE A 42 -13.84 -7.01 -4.42
N VAL A 43 -13.82 -6.21 -3.36
CA VAL A 43 -12.79 -6.30 -2.31
C VAL A 43 -12.82 -7.68 -1.65
N SER A 44 -14.01 -8.19 -1.33
CA SER A 44 -14.14 -9.52 -0.73
C SER A 44 -13.62 -10.63 -1.66
N SER A 45 -13.91 -10.53 -2.95
CA SER A 45 -13.45 -11.53 -3.92
C SER A 45 -11.93 -11.50 -4.15
N LEU A 46 -11.29 -10.35 -3.90
CA LEU A 46 -9.86 -10.16 -4.10
C LEU A 46 -9.08 -10.05 -2.79
N ARG A 47 -9.69 -10.47 -1.69
CA ARG A 47 -9.09 -10.32 -0.36
C ARG A 47 -7.67 -10.86 -0.27
N SER A 48 -7.43 -12.06 -0.75
CA SER A 48 -6.11 -12.70 -0.70
C SER A 48 -5.09 -11.91 -1.52
N GLU A 49 -5.49 -11.48 -2.69
CA GLU A 49 -4.62 -10.72 -3.61
C GLU A 49 -4.30 -9.33 -3.04
N ILE A 50 -5.26 -8.69 -2.38
CA ILE A 50 -5.05 -7.40 -1.73
C ILE A 50 -4.06 -7.54 -0.58
N ILE A 51 -4.20 -8.58 0.26
CA ILE A 51 -3.30 -8.82 1.37
C ILE A 51 -1.88 -9.10 0.86
N GLU A 52 -1.75 -9.95 -0.14
CA GLU A 52 -0.46 -10.26 -0.75
C GLU A 52 0.21 -9.00 -1.30
N ARG A 53 -0.54 -8.18 -2.02
CA ARG A 53 0.00 -6.94 -2.58
C ARG A 53 0.41 -5.96 -1.49
N ALA A 54 -0.37 -5.87 -0.41
CA ALA A 54 -0.03 -5.02 0.73
C ALA A 54 1.29 -5.45 1.38
N GLU A 55 1.48 -6.76 1.55
CA GLU A 55 2.73 -7.29 2.11
C GLU A 55 3.92 -6.97 1.21
N LEU A 56 3.76 -7.11 -0.10
CA LEU A 56 4.81 -6.76 -1.06
C LEU A 56 5.16 -5.28 -1.03
N GLU A 57 4.16 -4.41 -0.94
CA GLU A 57 4.38 -2.97 -0.84
C GLU A 57 5.09 -2.59 0.45
N MET A 58 4.73 -3.22 1.56
CA MET A 58 5.40 -2.99 2.84
C MET A 58 6.87 -3.43 2.76
N ALA A 59 7.14 -4.61 2.21
CA ALA A 59 8.50 -5.10 2.05
C ALA A 59 9.33 -4.20 1.14
N ALA A 60 8.74 -3.72 0.04
CA ALA A 60 9.41 -2.83 -0.90
C ALA A 60 9.77 -1.47 -0.27
N ASN A 61 8.97 -1.00 0.69
CA ASN A 61 9.18 0.29 1.34
C ASN A 61 10.02 0.19 2.63
N ALA A 62 10.29 -1.01 3.13
CA ALA A 62 11.10 -1.20 4.34
C ALA A 62 12.50 -0.59 4.21
N PRO A 63 13.23 -0.74 3.09
CA PRO A 63 14.54 -0.08 2.94
C PRO A 63 14.48 1.43 3.07
N LYS A 64 13.41 2.05 2.57
CA LYS A 64 13.23 3.51 2.70
C LYS A 64 13.06 3.92 4.16
N ALA A 65 12.34 3.13 4.94
CA ALA A 65 12.15 3.39 6.37
C ALA A 65 13.49 3.30 7.09
N VAL A 66 14.31 2.29 6.79
CA VAL A 66 15.65 2.14 7.37
C VAL A 66 16.55 3.33 7.01
N LEU A 67 16.55 3.73 5.74
CA LEU A 67 17.36 4.86 5.28
C LEU A 67 16.91 6.16 5.93
N SER A 68 15.61 6.33 6.16
CA SER A 68 15.07 7.48 6.86
C SER A 68 15.58 7.53 8.31
N MET A 69 15.64 6.40 8.99
CA MET A 69 16.17 6.32 10.35
C MET A 69 17.65 6.68 10.39
N VAL A 70 18.44 6.13 9.48
CA VAL A 70 19.88 6.44 9.38
C VAL A 70 20.09 7.92 9.09
N GLY A 71 19.32 8.50 8.17
CA GLY A 71 19.40 9.91 7.85
C GLY A 71 19.08 10.82 9.03
N VAL A 72 18.11 10.43 9.86
CA VAL A 72 17.76 11.18 11.08
C VAL A 72 18.89 11.12 12.11
N ILE A 73 19.55 9.96 12.25
CA ILE A 73 20.67 9.77 13.17
C ILE A 73 21.88 10.59 12.69
N ASP A 74 22.16 10.59 11.39
CA ASP A 74 23.31 11.27 10.79
C ASP A 74 23.15 12.80 10.77
N ASP A 75 21.91 13.31 10.85
CA ASP A 75 21.61 14.73 10.88
C ASP A 75 20.80 15.10 12.11
N PRO A 76 21.45 15.16 13.29
CA PRO A 76 20.74 15.45 14.54
C PRO A 76 20.20 16.87 14.64
N SER A 77 20.62 17.77 13.74
CA SER A 77 20.13 19.15 13.72
C SER A 77 18.80 19.31 12.97
N ALA A 78 18.33 18.28 12.26
CA ALA A 78 17.09 18.35 11.52
C ALA A 78 15.89 18.49 12.45
N ILE A 79 14.99 19.41 12.13
CA ILE A 79 13.77 19.65 12.90
C ILE A 79 12.82 18.48 12.72
N GLY A 80 12.20 18.02 13.83
CA GLY A 80 11.23 16.92 13.78
C GLY A 80 11.84 15.52 13.78
N ASN A 81 13.12 15.40 14.15
CA ASN A 81 13.81 14.11 14.16
C ASN A 81 13.08 13.04 14.96
N ARG A 82 12.53 13.37 16.12
CA ARG A 82 11.85 12.40 16.99
C ARG A 82 10.60 11.84 16.31
N GLU A 83 9.83 12.68 15.66
CA GLU A 83 8.61 12.26 14.96
C GLU A 83 8.92 11.37 13.76
N ARG A 84 9.94 11.73 12.99
CA ARG A 84 10.38 10.92 11.84
C ARG A 84 10.89 9.56 12.28
N LEU A 85 11.68 9.52 13.36
CA LEU A 85 12.20 8.28 13.89
C LEU A 85 11.08 7.37 14.39
N ALA A 86 10.10 7.93 15.11
CA ALA A 86 8.95 7.16 15.60
C ALA A 86 8.13 6.57 14.46
N ALA A 87 7.88 7.34 13.39
CA ALA A 87 7.16 6.87 12.22
C ALA A 87 7.90 5.74 11.52
N SER A 88 9.22 5.86 11.37
CA SER A 88 10.06 4.82 10.75
C SER A 88 10.05 3.54 11.57
N GLN A 89 10.10 3.62 12.88
CA GLN A 89 10.03 2.46 13.77
C GLN A 89 8.70 1.74 13.66
N GLN A 90 7.60 2.47 13.56
CA GLN A 90 6.28 1.87 13.37
C GLN A 90 6.20 1.07 12.08
N ILE A 91 6.77 1.56 11.00
CA ILE A 91 6.79 0.84 9.73
C ILE A 91 7.62 -0.45 9.86
N LEU A 92 8.78 -0.38 10.50
CA LEU A 92 9.65 -1.53 10.70
C LEU A 92 8.99 -2.59 11.58
N ASP A 93 8.30 -2.19 12.64
CA ASP A 93 7.61 -3.11 13.54
C ASP A 93 6.52 -3.90 12.82
N ARG A 94 5.84 -3.28 11.86
CA ARG A 94 4.81 -3.94 11.07
C ARG A 94 5.39 -4.91 10.04
N VAL A 95 6.56 -4.61 9.54
CA VAL A 95 7.25 -5.44 8.54
C VAL A 95 7.97 -6.61 9.19
N GLY A 96 8.54 -6.34 10.37
CA GLY A 96 9.27 -7.36 11.12
C GLY A 96 8.36 -8.38 11.74
#